data_cac8467b0625357f89100caee155009a
#
_entry.id   cac8467b0625357f89100caee155009a
#
_cell.length_a   1.000
_cell.length_b   1.000
_cell.length_c   1.000
_cell.angle_alpha   90.00
_cell.angle_beta   90.00
_cell.angle_gamma   90.00
#
_symmetry.space_group_name_H-M   'P 1'
#
loop_
_entity.id
_entity.type
_entity.pdbx_description
1 polymer ?
#
loop_
_entity_poly.entity_id
_entity_poly.type
_entity_poly.pdbx_seq_one_letter_code
_entity_poly.pdbx_strand_id
1 'polypeptide(L)'
;AASYYDRGPAIMTTDQSGCENGYAGQNGNRRNRFNLPPTQFNPNAENAECNYTSSFNGTSAAAPTVAGVVALMLSANNELDYRGIKHILAGTSQVVDADRRVTLGGVDLHSWVTNAAGFNFHNWYGFGKVDADLAVAAAAIFDQALLGTQSTQERLAEFTTPVQIPNAEGRSASINLTAGAGTLGIVEFIRLKIKFSASQAVALNDIGITLTSPSGTTHSVLQPFTNVSGQPSFYWAIGVAGFYGETVEGDWEVTIFDYSDDAISPG
;
A
#
# COMPACT_ATOMS: atom_id res chain seq x y z
N ALA A 1 0.72 -0.09 35.59
CA ALA A 1 -0.31 -0.62 34.69
C ALA A 1 -1.20 0.52 34.28
N ALA A 2 -1.18 0.93 33.00
CA ALA A 2 -2.16 1.89 32.48
C ALA A 2 -3.55 1.30 32.72
N SER A 3 -4.44 2.08 33.30
CA SER A 3 -5.79 1.60 33.59
C SER A 3 -6.45 1.22 32.25
N TYR A 4 -7.38 0.27 32.28
CA TYR A 4 -8.14 -0.19 31.11
C TYR A 4 -8.84 0.98 30.37
N TYR A 5 -8.99 2.13 31.02
CA TYR A 5 -9.65 3.35 30.54
C TYR A 5 -8.69 4.40 30.01
N ASP A 6 -7.36 4.21 30.13
CA ASP A 6 -6.33 5.21 29.80
C ASP A 6 -5.67 5.00 28.43
N ARG A 7 -6.35 4.34 27.50
CA ARG A 7 -5.91 4.39 26.11
C ARG A 7 -6.30 5.76 25.56
N GLY A 8 -5.28 6.54 25.20
CA GLY A 8 -5.47 7.85 24.60
C GLY A 8 -6.44 7.82 23.42
N PRO A 9 -7.03 8.96 23.06
CA PRO A 9 -7.94 9.04 21.93
C PRO A 9 -7.23 8.60 20.63
N ALA A 10 -7.94 7.82 19.81
CA ALA A 10 -7.59 7.61 18.42
C ALA A 10 -8.07 8.83 17.60
N ILE A 11 -8.37 8.66 16.33
CA ILE A 11 -8.93 9.76 15.52
C ILE A 11 -10.36 10.04 15.95
N MET A 12 -10.66 11.32 16.19
CA MET A 12 -12.00 11.77 16.53
C MET A 12 -12.80 12.01 15.24
N THR A 13 -14.05 11.53 15.25
CA THR A 13 -15.00 11.73 14.15
C THR A 13 -16.43 11.87 14.69
N THR A 14 -17.34 12.30 13.83
CA THR A 14 -18.78 12.31 14.16
C THR A 14 -19.30 10.88 14.38
N ASP A 15 -20.28 10.77 15.25
CA ASP A 15 -20.97 9.52 15.55
C ASP A 15 -22.49 9.70 15.38
N GLN A 16 -23.28 8.64 15.51
CA GLN A 16 -24.72 8.77 15.61
C GLN A 16 -25.09 9.60 16.83
N SER A 17 -26.04 10.52 16.65
CA SER A 17 -26.48 11.39 17.74
C SER A 17 -27.13 10.61 18.86
N GLY A 18 -26.77 10.95 20.08
CA GLY A 18 -27.33 10.40 21.32
C GLY A 18 -26.57 9.21 21.87
N CYS A 19 -26.54 9.12 23.20
CA CYS A 19 -25.73 8.15 23.93
C CYS A 19 -26.25 6.71 23.87
N GLU A 20 -27.37 6.46 23.28
CA GLU A 20 -27.96 5.11 23.12
C GLU A 20 -27.56 4.42 21.83
N ASN A 21 -26.97 5.19 20.87
CA ASN A 21 -26.59 4.73 19.53
C ASN A 21 -25.10 4.95 19.31
N GLY A 22 -24.58 4.43 18.20
CA GLY A 22 -23.20 4.70 17.77
C GLY A 22 -22.11 4.01 18.59
N TYR A 23 -20.91 4.53 18.49
CA TYR A 23 -19.68 4.01 19.11
C TYR A 23 -19.32 4.73 20.42
N ALA A 24 -19.94 5.85 20.72
CA ALA A 24 -19.87 6.54 22.01
C ALA A 24 -21.11 6.21 22.84
N GLY A 25 -21.03 6.40 24.15
CA GLY A 25 -22.17 6.16 25.05
C GLY A 25 -22.24 4.75 25.63
N GLN A 26 -23.47 4.28 25.94
CA GLN A 26 -23.67 3.04 26.70
C GLN A 26 -23.26 1.78 25.94
N ASN A 27 -23.43 1.76 24.64
CA ASN A 27 -23.12 0.63 23.77
C ASN A 27 -21.73 0.74 23.11
N GLY A 28 -21.04 1.87 23.32
CA GLY A 28 -19.79 2.18 22.67
C GLY A 28 -18.57 1.55 23.32
N ASN A 29 -17.43 1.79 22.68
CA ASN A 29 -16.13 1.35 23.16
C ASN A 29 -15.73 2.12 24.44
N ARG A 30 -15.96 1.53 25.60
CA ARG A 30 -15.68 2.09 26.92
C ARG A 30 -14.17 2.24 27.24
N ARG A 31 -13.28 1.97 26.28
CA ARG A 31 -11.83 2.03 26.51
C ARG A 31 -11.27 3.45 26.55
N ASN A 32 -12.06 4.44 26.19
CA ASN A 32 -11.66 5.84 26.20
C ASN A 32 -12.70 6.66 26.97
N ARG A 33 -12.20 7.49 27.90
CA ARG A 33 -13.05 8.33 28.74
C ARG A 33 -13.91 9.33 27.94
N PHE A 34 -13.42 9.82 26.81
CA PHE A 34 -14.16 10.70 25.91
C PHE A 34 -15.43 10.02 25.36
N ASN A 35 -15.42 8.71 25.16
CA ASN A 35 -16.56 7.95 24.63
C ASN A 35 -17.57 7.55 25.70
N LEU A 36 -17.35 7.91 26.96
CA LEU A 36 -18.27 7.60 28.06
C LEU A 36 -19.32 8.69 28.21
N PRO A 37 -20.61 8.33 28.42
CA PRO A 37 -21.66 9.30 28.70
C PRO A 37 -21.44 9.97 30.05
N PRO A 38 -22.11 11.09 30.33
CA PRO A 38 -22.14 11.68 31.66
C PRO A 38 -22.63 10.65 32.70
N THR A 39 -21.86 10.47 33.75
CA THR A 39 -22.18 9.60 34.89
C THR A 39 -21.73 10.25 36.19
N GLN A 40 -22.11 9.67 37.36
CA GLN A 40 -21.57 10.14 38.63
C GLN A 40 -20.01 10.09 38.69
N PHE A 41 -19.36 9.24 37.87
CA PHE A 41 -17.91 9.09 37.80
C PHE A 41 -17.29 9.93 36.67
N ASN A 42 -18.10 10.49 35.78
CA ASN A 42 -17.72 11.37 34.68
C ASN A 42 -18.73 12.50 34.49
N PRO A 43 -18.95 13.34 35.52
CA PRO A 43 -20.02 14.36 35.49
C PRO A 43 -19.78 15.45 34.46
N ASN A 44 -18.51 15.70 34.08
CA ASN A 44 -18.10 16.71 33.11
C ASN A 44 -17.62 16.03 31.81
N ALA A 45 -18.41 15.11 31.25
CA ALA A 45 -18.08 14.45 30.01
C ALA A 45 -17.95 15.48 28.88
N GLU A 46 -16.78 15.53 28.21
CA GLU A 46 -16.52 16.44 27.09
C GLU A 46 -17.44 16.16 25.90
N ASN A 47 -17.91 14.92 25.75
CA ASN A 47 -18.83 14.46 24.71
C ASN A 47 -20.17 14.07 25.32
N ALA A 48 -20.79 14.99 26.06
CA ALA A 48 -21.99 14.73 26.85
C ALA A 48 -23.17 14.18 26.03
N GLU A 49 -23.31 14.61 24.80
CA GLU A 49 -24.36 14.19 23.86
C GLU A 49 -23.97 12.95 23.05
N CYS A 50 -22.77 12.41 23.23
CA CYS A 50 -22.22 11.26 22.50
C CYS A 50 -22.24 11.41 20.95
N ASN A 51 -22.19 12.64 20.46
CA ASN A 51 -22.25 12.93 19.02
C ASN A 51 -20.93 12.68 18.28
N TYR A 52 -19.86 12.37 19.02
CA TYR A 52 -18.53 12.09 18.49
C TYR A 52 -17.99 10.81 19.11
N THR A 53 -17.09 10.15 18.35
CA THR A 53 -16.29 9.03 18.87
C THR A 53 -14.81 9.33 18.67
N SER A 54 -13.98 8.92 19.63
CA SER A 54 -12.52 8.98 19.55
C SER A 54 -11.89 7.60 19.38
N SER A 55 -12.64 6.64 18.84
CA SER A 55 -12.19 5.26 18.63
C SER A 55 -11.96 4.91 17.17
N PHE A 56 -12.07 5.89 16.26
CA PHE A 56 -11.86 5.67 14.83
C PHE A 56 -10.38 5.48 14.53
N ASN A 57 -10.02 4.37 13.87
CA ASN A 57 -8.63 4.00 13.63
C ASN A 57 -8.46 3.19 12.33
N GLY A 58 -7.22 2.75 12.09
CA GLY A 58 -6.85 1.96 10.94
C GLY A 58 -6.75 2.78 9.64
N THR A 59 -6.59 2.09 8.53
CA THR A 59 -6.51 2.69 7.19
C THR A 59 -7.80 3.42 6.80
N SER A 60 -8.95 2.99 7.36
CA SER A 60 -10.24 3.67 7.18
C SER A 60 -10.29 5.07 7.78
N ALA A 61 -9.47 5.35 8.79
CA ALA A 61 -9.33 6.68 9.38
C ALA A 61 -8.24 7.51 8.68
N ALA A 62 -7.19 6.84 8.18
CA ALA A 62 -6.11 7.50 7.47
C ALA A 62 -6.56 8.06 6.11
N ALA A 63 -7.39 7.34 5.36
CA ALA A 63 -7.85 7.76 4.04
C ALA A 63 -8.57 9.13 4.03
N PRO A 64 -9.57 9.41 4.88
CA PRO A 64 -10.19 10.74 4.93
C PRO A 64 -9.23 11.84 5.43
N THR A 65 -8.25 11.52 6.27
CA THR A 65 -7.22 12.48 6.67
C THR A 65 -6.39 12.92 5.46
N VAL A 66 -5.96 11.96 4.62
CA VAL A 66 -5.26 12.28 3.36
C VAL A 66 -6.20 13.02 2.39
N ALA A 67 -7.48 12.65 2.30
CA ALA A 67 -8.46 13.37 1.49
C ALA A 67 -8.59 14.85 1.91
N GLY A 68 -8.49 15.14 3.21
CA GLY A 68 -8.43 16.51 3.71
C GLY A 68 -7.19 17.27 3.21
N VAL A 69 -6.03 16.64 3.22
CA VAL A 69 -4.80 17.24 2.65
C VAL A 69 -4.95 17.47 1.14
N VAL A 70 -5.54 16.52 0.41
CA VAL A 70 -5.81 16.67 -1.03
C VAL A 70 -6.75 17.86 -1.30
N ALA A 71 -7.77 18.07 -0.46
CA ALA A 71 -8.65 19.22 -0.58
C ALA A 71 -7.90 20.55 -0.40
N LEU A 72 -6.93 20.61 0.54
CA LEU A 72 -6.05 21.77 0.71
C LEU A 72 -5.13 21.96 -0.51
N MET A 73 -4.56 20.89 -1.07
CA MET A 73 -3.76 20.95 -2.28
C MET A 73 -4.55 21.51 -3.47
N LEU A 74 -5.80 21.03 -3.68
CA LEU A 74 -6.70 21.51 -4.72
C LEU A 74 -7.15 22.97 -4.49
N SER A 75 -7.24 23.40 -3.24
CA SER A 75 -7.50 24.80 -2.90
C SER A 75 -6.31 25.70 -3.24
N ALA A 76 -5.09 25.18 -3.15
CA ALA A 76 -3.88 25.90 -3.51
C ALA A 76 -3.61 25.92 -5.03
N ASN A 77 -4.03 24.86 -5.73
CA ASN A 77 -3.90 24.71 -7.18
C ASN A 77 -5.02 23.83 -7.75
N ASN A 78 -6.02 24.45 -8.33
CA ASN A 78 -7.20 23.75 -8.89
C ASN A 78 -6.97 23.11 -10.26
N GLU A 79 -5.80 23.27 -10.86
CA GLU A 79 -5.40 22.63 -12.12
C GLU A 79 -4.88 21.19 -11.91
N LEU A 80 -4.65 20.79 -10.64
CA LEU A 80 -4.15 19.45 -10.33
C LEU A 80 -5.19 18.38 -10.66
N ASP A 81 -4.74 17.34 -11.36
CA ASP A 81 -5.46 16.08 -11.48
C ASP A 81 -4.95 15.03 -10.47
N TYR A 82 -5.52 13.82 -10.52
CA TYR A 82 -5.10 12.73 -9.63
C TYR A 82 -3.62 12.33 -9.79
N ARG A 83 -3.01 12.55 -10.98
CA ARG A 83 -1.60 12.23 -11.24
C ARG A 83 -0.69 13.22 -10.52
N GLY A 84 -0.97 14.52 -10.65
CA GLY A 84 -0.24 15.57 -9.96
C GLY A 84 -0.34 15.42 -8.44
N ILE A 85 -1.52 15.15 -7.92
CA ILE A 85 -1.74 14.87 -6.50
C ILE A 85 -0.89 13.68 -6.04
N LYS A 86 -0.93 12.56 -6.77
CA LYS A 86 -0.13 11.38 -6.46
C LYS A 86 1.36 11.68 -6.49
N HIS A 87 1.83 12.41 -7.50
CA HIS A 87 3.24 12.79 -7.64
C HIS A 87 3.73 13.61 -6.45
N ILE A 88 2.97 14.64 -6.09
CA ILE A 88 3.31 15.50 -4.96
C ILE A 88 3.32 14.71 -3.66
N LEU A 89 2.27 13.92 -3.37
CA LEU A 89 2.21 13.11 -2.16
C LEU A 89 3.35 12.10 -2.09
N ALA A 90 3.70 11.44 -3.21
CA ALA A 90 4.82 10.51 -3.25
C ALA A 90 6.17 11.20 -2.95
N GLY A 91 6.37 12.42 -3.49
CA GLY A 91 7.62 13.16 -3.35
C GLY A 91 7.77 13.93 -2.03
N THR A 92 6.66 14.21 -1.33
CA THR A 92 6.66 15.01 -0.08
C THR A 92 6.42 14.18 1.18
N SER A 93 6.04 12.89 1.03
CA SER A 93 5.84 12.02 2.17
C SER A 93 7.14 11.69 2.89
N GLN A 94 7.06 11.54 4.20
CA GLN A 94 8.21 11.32 5.08
C GLN A 94 8.34 9.84 5.47
N VAL A 95 9.57 9.32 5.45
CA VAL A 95 9.89 8.00 5.99
C VAL A 95 9.57 7.96 7.48
N VAL A 96 8.86 6.94 7.91
CA VAL A 96 8.55 6.64 9.31
C VAL A 96 9.04 5.25 9.64
N ASP A 97 9.36 4.99 10.91
CA ASP A 97 9.83 3.67 11.37
C ASP A 97 10.97 3.14 10.46
N ALA A 98 12.00 3.97 10.27
CA ALA A 98 13.03 3.80 9.24
C ALA A 98 13.77 2.45 9.31
N ASP A 99 13.88 1.87 10.50
CA ASP A 99 14.57 0.60 10.73
C ASP A 99 13.65 -0.62 10.56
N ARG A 100 12.37 -0.39 10.22
CA ARG A 100 11.41 -1.47 10.06
C ARG A 100 11.76 -2.36 8.89
N ARG A 101 12.10 -3.60 9.21
CA ARG A 101 12.46 -4.63 8.24
C ARG A 101 11.87 -5.98 8.63
N VAL A 102 11.42 -6.73 7.64
CA VAL A 102 11.06 -8.14 7.78
C VAL A 102 11.74 -8.90 6.66
N THR A 103 12.53 -9.89 7.01
CA THR A 103 13.23 -10.76 6.06
C THR A 103 12.82 -12.21 6.26
N LEU A 104 12.77 -12.97 5.20
CA LEU A 104 12.54 -14.42 5.23
C LEU A 104 13.44 -15.09 4.19
N GLY A 105 14.20 -16.11 4.60
CA GLY A 105 15.09 -16.84 3.69
C GLY A 105 16.14 -15.93 2.99
N GLY A 106 16.51 -14.81 3.60
CA GLY A 106 17.42 -13.82 3.01
C GLY A 106 16.77 -12.84 2.02
N VAL A 107 15.46 -12.96 1.79
CA VAL A 107 14.69 -12.03 0.96
C VAL A 107 14.01 -10.99 1.84
N ASP A 108 14.16 -9.71 1.48
CA ASP A 108 13.46 -8.61 2.15
C ASP A 108 11.99 -8.61 1.72
N LEU A 109 11.10 -8.93 2.63
CA LEU A 109 9.65 -8.89 2.42
C LEU A 109 9.09 -7.49 2.66
N HIS A 110 9.62 -6.81 3.67
CA HIS A 110 9.23 -5.45 4.03
C HIS A 110 10.47 -4.69 4.49
N SER A 111 10.86 -3.71 3.74
CA SER A 111 11.85 -2.71 4.10
C SER A 111 11.57 -1.44 3.30
N TRP A 112 12.11 -0.31 3.77
CA TRP A 112 12.17 0.87 2.95
C TRP A 112 13.12 0.65 1.78
N VAL A 113 12.63 0.90 0.58
CA VAL A 113 13.41 0.87 -0.66
C VAL A 113 13.32 2.25 -1.28
N THR A 114 14.48 2.89 -1.50
CA THR A 114 14.56 4.07 -2.36
C THR A 114 14.76 3.58 -3.77
N ASN A 115 13.80 3.82 -4.64
CA ASN A 115 13.87 3.39 -6.03
C ASN A 115 14.82 4.24 -6.86
N ALA A 116 15.11 3.85 -8.08
CA ALA A 116 16.08 4.56 -8.94
C ALA A 116 15.63 5.98 -9.34
N ALA A 117 14.35 6.32 -9.18
CA ALA A 117 13.83 7.68 -9.35
C ALA A 117 13.89 8.53 -8.08
N GLY A 118 14.38 7.97 -6.97
CA GLY A 118 14.54 8.67 -5.69
C GLY A 118 13.32 8.65 -4.78
N PHE A 119 12.24 7.92 -5.14
CA PHE A 119 11.08 7.77 -4.28
C PHE A 119 11.28 6.65 -3.27
N ASN A 120 10.94 6.91 -2.01
CA ASN A 120 10.92 5.89 -0.97
C ASN A 120 9.60 5.14 -1.01
N PHE A 121 9.65 3.82 -0.86
CA PHE A 121 8.46 2.99 -0.77
C PHE A 121 8.64 1.82 0.22
N HIS A 122 7.59 1.54 0.96
CA HIS A 122 7.51 0.41 1.88
C HIS A 122 6.14 -0.26 1.76
N ASN A 123 6.09 -1.60 1.72
CA ASN A 123 4.83 -2.32 1.49
C ASN A 123 3.73 -2.04 2.55
N TRP A 124 4.12 -1.66 3.78
CA TRP A 124 3.17 -1.31 4.84
C TRP A 124 2.85 0.18 4.89
N TYR A 125 3.81 1.05 4.56
CA TYR A 125 3.71 2.50 4.75
C TYR A 125 3.52 3.27 3.44
N GLY A 126 3.50 2.56 2.28
CA GLY A 126 3.45 3.22 0.98
C GLY A 126 4.65 4.15 0.76
N PHE A 127 4.41 5.36 0.31
CA PHE A 127 5.45 6.39 0.18
C PHE A 127 5.83 7.05 1.51
N GLY A 128 5.07 6.80 2.59
CA GLY A 128 5.36 7.32 3.92
C GLY A 128 4.21 8.10 4.56
N LYS A 129 4.53 8.81 5.63
CA LYS A 129 3.60 9.70 6.32
C LYS A 129 3.42 10.98 5.51
N VAL A 130 2.18 11.33 5.21
CA VAL A 130 1.87 12.58 4.51
C VAL A 130 2.32 13.79 5.34
N ASP A 131 3.03 14.71 4.70
CA ASP A 131 3.37 16.02 5.20
C ASP A 131 2.46 17.05 4.52
N ALA A 132 1.47 17.57 5.26
CA ALA A 132 0.46 18.46 4.69
C ALA A 132 1.08 19.80 4.24
N ASP A 133 2.02 20.34 5.01
CA ASP A 133 2.65 21.62 4.70
C ASP A 133 3.48 21.53 3.42
N LEU A 134 4.32 20.49 3.30
CA LEU A 134 5.11 20.27 2.11
C LEU A 134 4.24 19.94 0.90
N ALA A 135 3.19 19.13 1.07
CA ALA A 135 2.28 18.77 -0.02
C ALA A 135 1.53 20.00 -0.56
N VAL A 136 1.00 20.86 0.30
CA VAL A 136 0.29 22.07 -0.11
C VAL A 136 1.24 23.09 -0.73
N ALA A 137 2.44 23.29 -0.16
CA ALA A 137 3.45 24.17 -0.74
C ALA A 137 3.90 23.71 -2.13
N ALA A 138 4.13 22.42 -2.30
CA ALA A 138 4.47 21.84 -3.62
C ALA A 138 3.30 21.96 -4.60
N ALA A 139 2.07 21.73 -4.16
CA ALA A 139 0.87 21.86 -4.99
C ALA A 139 0.71 23.26 -5.57
N ALA A 140 0.98 24.29 -4.78
CA ALA A 140 0.81 25.70 -5.19
C ALA A 140 1.68 26.09 -6.40
N ILE A 141 2.80 25.40 -6.62
CA ILE A 141 3.77 25.72 -7.70
C ILE A 141 3.89 24.60 -8.74
N PHE A 142 3.14 23.50 -8.60
CA PHE A 142 3.24 22.35 -9.49
C PHE A 142 2.62 22.62 -10.84
N ASP A 143 3.39 22.36 -11.90
CA ASP A 143 2.89 22.40 -13.27
C ASP A 143 2.46 20.98 -13.70
N GLN A 144 1.15 20.78 -13.83
CA GLN A 144 0.57 19.51 -14.23
C GLN A 144 1.06 19.03 -15.62
N ALA A 145 1.44 19.93 -16.51
CA ALA A 145 1.93 19.60 -17.84
C ALA A 145 3.28 18.82 -17.80
N LEU A 146 4.04 18.93 -16.73
CA LEU A 146 5.31 18.21 -16.56
C LEU A 146 5.14 16.70 -16.54
N LEU A 147 3.95 16.18 -16.19
CA LEU A 147 3.69 14.74 -16.20
C LEU A 147 3.42 14.16 -17.60
N GLY A 148 3.24 15.01 -18.62
CA GLY A 148 3.03 14.57 -20.00
C GLY A 148 1.80 13.68 -20.18
N THR A 149 1.79 12.91 -21.26
CA THR A 149 0.65 12.04 -21.62
C THR A 149 0.80 10.67 -20.95
N GLN A 150 -0.29 10.18 -20.35
CA GLN A 150 -0.37 8.83 -19.82
C GLN A 150 -0.67 7.82 -20.94
N SER A 151 0.01 6.70 -20.94
CA SER A 151 -0.28 5.56 -21.80
C SER A 151 -0.26 4.26 -20.99
N THR A 152 -0.98 3.26 -21.47
CA THR A 152 -0.96 1.90 -20.91
C THR A 152 -0.32 0.97 -21.91
N GLN A 153 0.65 0.20 -21.45
CA GLN A 153 1.27 -0.87 -22.23
C GLN A 153 1.00 -2.21 -21.55
N GLU A 154 0.71 -3.22 -22.34
CA GLU A 154 0.60 -4.61 -21.87
C GLU A 154 1.62 -5.47 -22.60
N ARG A 155 2.34 -6.28 -21.86
CA ARG A 155 3.31 -7.25 -22.37
C ARG A 155 3.05 -8.59 -21.70
N LEU A 156 3.28 -9.64 -22.45
CA LEU A 156 3.12 -11.03 -22.00
C LEU A 156 4.45 -11.74 -22.12
N ALA A 157 4.84 -12.45 -21.05
CA ALA A 157 5.86 -13.50 -21.10
C ALA A 157 5.20 -14.79 -20.65
N GLU A 158 5.46 -15.85 -21.38
CA GLU A 158 4.96 -17.19 -21.08
C GLU A 158 6.12 -18.17 -21.06
N PHE A 159 6.11 -19.07 -20.09
CA PHE A 159 6.92 -20.26 -20.15
C PHE A 159 6.21 -21.26 -21.07
N THR A 160 6.82 -21.56 -22.22
CA THR A 160 6.26 -22.53 -23.19
C THR A 160 6.30 -23.97 -22.69
N THR A 161 7.11 -24.23 -21.68
CA THR A 161 7.17 -25.50 -20.94
C THR A 161 7.01 -25.21 -19.45
N PRO A 162 6.30 -26.07 -18.69
CA PRO A 162 6.21 -25.90 -17.25
C PRO A 162 7.61 -25.83 -16.63
N VAL A 163 7.84 -24.81 -15.83
CA VAL A 163 9.08 -24.63 -15.05
C VAL A 163 8.77 -24.96 -13.62
N GLN A 164 9.44 -25.97 -13.08
CA GLN A 164 9.34 -26.28 -11.66
C GLN A 164 10.02 -25.22 -10.83
N ILE A 165 9.35 -24.80 -9.74
CA ILE A 165 9.93 -23.95 -8.72
C ILE A 165 10.40 -24.89 -7.62
N PRO A 166 11.73 -25.10 -7.44
CA PRO A 166 12.24 -25.94 -6.37
C PRO A 166 11.98 -25.31 -5.01
N ASN A 167 11.77 -26.13 -4.01
CA ASN A 167 11.66 -25.72 -2.62
C ASN A 167 12.86 -24.87 -2.22
N ALA A 168 12.63 -23.79 -1.51
CA ALA A 168 13.63 -22.83 -1.03
C ALA A 168 14.49 -22.16 -2.12
N GLU A 169 14.10 -22.23 -3.39
CA GLU A 169 14.78 -21.57 -4.52
C GLU A 169 13.80 -20.68 -5.31
N GLY A 170 14.34 -19.67 -5.98
CA GLY A 170 13.61 -18.80 -6.91
C GLY A 170 13.74 -19.24 -8.37
N ARG A 171 12.73 -18.93 -9.16
CA ARG A 171 12.78 -18.98 -10.63
C ARG A 171 12.42 -17.62 -11.21
N SER A 172 13.20 -17.17 -12.15
CA SER A 172 13.04 -15.85 -12.77
C SER A 172 12.60 -15.94 -14.22
N ALA A 173 11.83 -14.96 -14.64
CA ALA A 173 11.49 -14.67 -16.03
C ALA A 173 11.62 -13.18 -16.30
N SER A 174 12.16 -12.83 -17.47
CA SER A 174 12.33 -11.43 -17.87
C SER A 174 11.34 -11.04 -18.96
N ILE A 175 10.82 -9.82 -18.87
CA ILE A 175 9.92 -9.21 -19.85
C ILE A 175 10.55 -7.90 -20.30
N ASN A 176 10.78 -7.74 -21.61
CA ASN A 176 11.27 -6.49 -22.15
C ASN A 176 10.11 -5.51 -22.41
N LEU A 177 10.24 -4.30 -21.90
CA LEU A 177 9.30 -3.20 -22.11
C LEU A 177 9.98 -2.06 -22.85
N THR A 178 9.22 -1.39 -23.72
CA THR A 178 9.66 -0.17 -24.40
C THR A 178 8.62 0.92 -24.19
N ALA A 179 9.07 2.16 -23.99
CA ALA A 179 8.18 3.30 -23.89
C ALA A 179 7.45 3.53 -25.23
N GLY A 180 6.19 3.96 -25.16
CA GLY A 180 5.45 4.38 -26.33
C GLY A 180 5.91 5.75 -26.83
N ALA A 181 5.78 6.01 -28.15
CA ALA A 181 6.05 7.32 -28.71
C ALA A 181 5.19 8.41 -28.04
N GLY A 182 5.81 9.52 -27.64
CA GLY A 182 5.14 10.64 -26.98
C GLY A 182 4.90 10.46 -25.48
N THR A 183 5.40 9.39 -24.85
CA THR A 183 5.37 9.21 -23.41
C THR A 183 6.68 9.66 -22.76
N LEU A 184 6.64 10.02 -21.47
CA LEU A 184 7.87 10.31 -20.71
C LEU A 184 8.71 9.06 -20.45
N GLY A 185 8.19 7.87 -20.75
CA GLY A 185 8.87 6.60 -20.49
C GLY A 185 9.07 6.27 -19.03
N ILE A 186 8.27 6.89 -18.14
CA ILE A 186 8.32 6.64 -16.68
C ILE A 186 7.10 5.85 -16.19
N VAL A 187 7.35 5.09 -15.14
CA VAL A 187 6.31 4.28 -14.47
C VAL A 187 5.48 5.16 -13.56
N GLU A 188 4.16 5.15 -13.74
CA GLU A 188 3.22 5.69 -12.76
C GLU A 188 2.54 4.59 -11.92
N PHE A 189 2.34 3.42 -12.51
CA PHE A 189 1.74 2.28 -11.86
C PHE A 189 1.99 1.00 -12.67
N ILE A 190 2.29 -0.08 -11.98
CA ILE A 190 2.41 -1.42 -12.58
C ILE A 190 1.25 -2.28 -12.11
N ARG A 191 0.67 -3.03 -13.04
CA ARG A 191 -0.23 -4.13 -12.74
C ARG A 191 0.40 -5.41 -13.23
N LEU A 192 0.93 -6.21 -12.30
CA LEU A 192 1.46 -7.52 -12.59
C LEU A 192 0.30 -8.53 -12.63
N LYS A 193 0.09 -9.16 -13.79
CA LYS A 193 -0.90 -10.21 -13.97
C LYS A 193 -0.19 -11.55 -14.03
N ILE A 194 -0.52 -12.44 -13.12
CA ILE A 194 0.12 -13.76 -13.01
C ILE A 194 -0.94 -14.82 -13.20
N LYS A 195 -0.61 -15.83 -14.00
CA LYS A 195 -1.43 -17.02 -14.20
C LYS A 195 -0.59 -18.24 -13.89
N PHE A 196 -1.06 -19.05 -12.96
CA PHE A 196 -0.52 -20.38 -12.70
C PHE A 196 -1.45 -21.43 -13.27
N SER A 197 -0.87 -22.52 -13.75
CA SER A 197 -1.59 -23.73 -14.11
C SER A 197 -0.82 -24.90 -13.51
N ALA A 198 -1.49 -25.75 -12.76
CA ALA A 198 -0.91 -26.93 -12.15
C ALA A 198 -1.85 -28.13 -12.36
N SER A 199 -1.30 -29.34 -12.33
CA SER A 199 -2.09 -30.57 -12.40
C SER A 199 -2.88 -30.86 -11.12
N GLN A 200 -2.51 -30.19 -10.01
CA GLN A 200 -3.13 -30.32 -8.68
C GLN A 200 -3.34 -28.94 -8.07
N ALA A 201 -4.10 -28.84 -6.98
CA ALA A 201 -4.23 -27.62 -6.22
C ALA A 201 -2.86 -27.20 -5.65
N VAL A 202 -2.50 -25.94 -5.84
CA VAL A 202 -1.22 -25.37 -5.42
C VAL A 202 -1.39 -24.73 -4.04
N ALA A 203 -0.48 -24.99 -3.12
CA ALA A 203 -0.36 -24.26 -1.88
C ALA A 203 0.28 -22.89 -2.20
N LEU A 204 -0.56 -21.87 -2.39
CA LEU A 204 -0.08 -20.50 -2.71
C LEU A 204 0.32 -19.68 -1.49
N ASN A 205 0.08 -20.21 -0.28
CA ASN A 205 0.39 -19.52 0.96
C ASN A 205 1.89 -19.36 1.23
N ASP A 206 2.72 -20.21 0.64
CA ASP A 206 4.18 -20.21 0.77
C ASP A 206 4.93 -19.64 -0.44
N ILE A 207 4.18 -19.27 -1.49
CA ILE A 207 4.76 -18.61 -2.66
C ILE A 207 4.99 -17.13 -2.39
N GLY A 208 6.21 -16.66 -2.66
CA GLY A 208 6.58 -15.25 -2.72
C GLY A 208 6.92 -14.83 -4.14
N ILE A 209 6.65 -13.57 -4.48
CA ILE A 209 6.97 -13.01 -5.80
C ILE A 209 7.65 -11.68 -5.61
N THR A 210 8.79 -11.50 -6.29
CA THR A 210 9.45 -10.20 -6.41
C THR A 210 9.42 -9.71 -7.85
N LEU A 211 9.43 -8.40 -8.02
CA LEU A 211 9.60 -7.73 -9.31
C LEU A 211 10.83 -6.85 -9.22
N THR A 212 11.71 -6.94 -10.22
CA THR A 212 12.91 -6.10 -10.34
C THR A 212 12.81 -5.28 -11.60
N SER A 213 13.04 -3.97 -11.49
CA SER A 213 13.05 -3.04 -12.60
C SER A 213 14.36 -3.10 -13.39
N PRO A 214 14.40 -2.57 -14.63
CA PRO A 214 15.64 -2.41 -15.39
C PRO A 214 16.71 -1.61 -14.67
N SER A 215 16.33 -0.74 -13.76
CA SER A 215 17.22 0.07 -12.92
C SER A 215 17.76 -0.68 -11.70
N GLY A 216 17.35 -1.93 -11.49
CA GLY A 216 17.79 -2.78 -10.38
C GLY A 216 17.02 -2.62 -9.07
N THR A 217 15.96 -1.81 -9.05
CA THR A 217 15.07 -1.74 -7.88
C THR A 217 14.26 -3.02 -7.77
N THR A 218 14.20 -3.63 -6.59
CA THR A 218 13.43 -4.85 -6.33
C THR A 218 12.39 -4.61 -5.24
N HIS A 219 11.16 -5.07 -5.50
CA HIS A 219 10.08 -5.07 -4.52
C HIS A 219 9.43 -6.45 -4.40
N SER A 220 9.11 -6.85 -3.16
CA SER A 220 8.21 -7.97 -2.92
C SER A 220 6.79 -7.55 -3.28
N VAL A 221 6.20 -8.22 -4.27
CA VAL A 221 4.85 -7.92 -4.79
C VAL A 221 3.81 -8.91 -4.30
N LEU A 222 4.21 -10.14 -4.00
CA LEU A 222 3.44 -11.11 -3.25
C LEU A 222 4.31 -11.64 -2.12
N GLN A 223 3.75 -11.63 -0.92
CA GLN A 223 4.45 -12.13 0.26
C GLN A 223 4.00 -13.56 0.54
N PRO A 224 4.93 -14.45 0.91
CA PRO A 224 4.58 -15.78 1.37
C PRO A 224 3.71 -15.69 2.63
N PHE A 225 2.99 -16.75 2.91
CA PHE A 225 2.05 -16.87 4.05
C PHE A 225 0.86 -15.88 4.00
N THR A 226 0.58 -15.31 2.84
CA THR A 226 -0.73 -14.72 2.57
C THR A 226 -1.75 -15.86 2.43
N ASN A 227 -2.86 -15.79 3.17
CA ASN A 227 -3.93 -16.81 3.15
C ASN A 227 -4.65 -16.83 1.79
N VAL A 228 -4.02 -17.42 0.79
CA VAL A 228 -4.61 -17.65 -0.52
C VAL A 228 -4.76 -19.14 -0.72
N SER A 229 -5.99 -19.63 -0.75
CA SER A 229 -6.26 -21.04 -1.07
C SER A 229 -6.07 -21.27 -2.57
N GLY A 230 -5.17 -22.19 -2.92
CA GLY A 230 -4.87 -22.52 -4.30
C GLY A 230 -5.98 -23.28 -5.01
N GLN A 231 -6.16 -22.97 -6.28
CA GLN A 231 -6.93 -23.72 -7.27
C GLN A 231 -5.96 -24.26 -8.32
N PRO A 232 -6.29 -25.33 -9.07
CA PRO A 232 -5.41 -25.85 -10.12
C PRO A 232 -5.09 -24.85 -11.22
N SER A 233 -5.90 -23.82 -11.40
CA SER A 233 -5.56 -22.67 -12.22
C SER A 233 -5.94 -21.39 -11.48
N PHE A 234 -5.04 -20.44 -11.46
CA PHE A 234 -5.14 -19.22 -10.68
C PHE A 234 -4.72 -18.04 -11.54
N TYR A 235 -5.53 -16.98 -11.50
CA TYR A 235 -5.22 -15.70 -12.12
C TYR A 235 -5.29 -14.59 -11.08
N TRP A 236 -4.22 -13.85 -10.94
CA TRP A 236 -4.17 -12.70 -10.04
C TRP A 236 -3.60 -11.46 -10.73
N ALA A 237 -4.17 -10.30 -10.39
CA ALA A 237 -3.67 -9.00 -10.83
C ALA A 237 -3.24 -8.20 -9.59
N ILE A 238 -1.94 -7.99 -9.45
CA ILE A 238 -1.32 -7.30 -8.31
C ILE A 238 -0.92 -5.90 -8.75
N GLY A 239 -1.35 -4.88 -7.99
CA GLY A 239 -0.92 -3.51 -8.19
C GLY A 239 0.40 -3.22 -7.48
N VAL A 240 1.35 -2.57 -8.15
CA VAL A 240 2.66 -2.24 -7.61
C VAL A 240 2.97 -0.76 -7.83
N ALA A 241 3.21 -0.02 -6.75
CA ALA A 241 3.48 1.41 -6.79
C ALA A 241 4.97 1.76 -6.53
N GLY A 242 5.77 0.81 -6.03
CA GLY A 242 7.14 1.07 -5.59
C GLY A 242 8.13 1.51 -6.67
N PHE A 243 7.79 1.30 -7.94
CA PHE A 243 8.61 1.70 -9.09
C PHE A 243 8.23 3.08 -9.66
N TYR A 244 7.43 3.85 -8.93
CA TYR A 244 6.97 5.15 -9.39
C TYR A 244 8.12 6.06 -9.82
N GLY A 245 8.02 6.66 -11.00
CA GLY A 245 9.03 7.56 -11.56
C GLY A 245 10.20 6.89 -12.28
N GLU A 246 10.39 5.57 -12.15
CA GLU A 246 11.46 4.86 -12.86
C GLU A 246 11.19 4.75 -14.36
N THR A 247 12.23 4.44 -15.13
CA THR A 247 12.07 4.18 -16.55
C THR A 247 11.23 2.93 -16.81
N VAL A 248 10.36 3.00 -17.83
CA VAL A 248 9.61 1.84 -18.32
C VAL A 248 10.51 0.92 -19.14
N GLU A 249 11.48 1.48 -19.87
CA GLU A 249 12.27 0.77 -20.87
C GLU A 249 13.29 -0.17 -20.23
N GLY A 250 13.37 -1.35 -20.78
CA GLY A 250 14.34 -2.38 -20.42
C GLY A 250 13.71 -3.68 -19.97
N ASP A 251 14.53 -4.54 -19.38
CA ASP A 251 14.14 -5.87 -18.94
C ASP A 251 13.65 -5.83 -17.50
N TRP A 252 12.40 -6.22 -17.32
CA TRP A 252 11.77 -6.41 -16.03
C TRP A 252 11.84 -7.87 -15.62
N GLU A 253 12.31 -8.15 -14.43
CA GLU A 253 12.47 -9.53 -13.93
C GLU A 253 11.42 -9.84 -12.87
N VAL A 254 10.65 -10.90 -13.10
CA VAL A 254 9.75 -11.49 -12.10
C VAL A 254 10.41 -12.73 -11.53
N THR A 255 10.61 -12.78 -10.23
CA THR A 255 11.14 -13.97 -9.54
C THR A 255 10.07 -14.53 -8.61
N ILE A 256 9.84 -15.84 -8.73
CA ILE A 256 8.89 -16.59 -7.91
C ILE A 256 9.68 -17.51 -7.00
N PHE A 257 9.38 -17.47 -5.70
CA PHE A 257 10.02 -18.29 -4.67
C PHE A 257 8.99 -19.22 -4.04
N ASP A 258 9.41 -20.43 -3.74
CA ASP A 258 8.71 -21.36 -2.87
C ASP A 258 9.47 -21.40 -1.52
N TYR A 259 8.78 -21.04 -0.44
CA TYR A 259 9.37 -20.88 0.90
C TYR A 259 9.15 -22.10 1.80
N SER A 260 8.34 -23.06 1.40
CA SER A 260 8.11 -24.26 2.18
C SER A 260 8.82 -25.47 1.58
N ASP A 261 8.99 -26.49 2.42
CA ASP A 261 9.64 -27.77 2.06
C ASP A 261 8.60 -28.87 1.85
N ASP A 262 7.39 -28.50 1.48
CA ASP A 262 6.35 -29.48 1.21
C ASP A 262 6.43 -30.01 -0.22
N ALA A 263 6.03 -31.26 -0.38
CA ALA A 263 6.19 -32.04 -1.61
C ALA A 263 5.30 -31.58 -2.79
N ILE A 264 4.68 -30.40 -2.72
CA ILE A 264 3.76 -29.84 -3.72
C ILE A 264 4.24 -28.46 -4.15
N SER A 265 5.32 -28.43 -4.91
CA SER A 265 5.71 -27.21 -5.63
C SER A 265 4.81 -27.00 -6.84
N PRO A 266 4.36 -25.78 -7.14
CA PRO A 266 3.70 -25.49 -8.40
C PRO A 266 4.65 -25.77 -9.55
N GLY A 267 4.22 -26.61 -10.50
CA GLY A 267 4.94 -26.92 -11.72
C GLY A 267 4.67 -25.91 -12.83
#